data_e7dc6a624e8cdcc6f1e75ff6fc0e927f
#
_entry.id   e7dc6a624e8cdcc6f1e75ff6fc0e927f
#
_cell.length_a   1.000
_cell.length_b   1.000
_cell.length_c   1.000
_cell.angle_alpha   90.00
_cell.angle_beta   90.00
_cell.angle_gamma   90.00
#
_symmetry.space_group_name_H-M   'P 1'
#
loop_
_entity.id
_entity.type
_entity.pdbx_description
1 polymer ?
#
loop_
_entity_poly.entity_id
_entity_poly.type
_entity_poly.pdbx_seq_one_letter_code
_entity_poly.pdbx_strand_id
1 'polypeptide(L)'
;MKSIQKTILAVLVFIMMTSSISFTTPSTIIWIPSVDFQGYKSFHLGIDNYAYDFKSGKPGSGTAFPTDLGLTVGVLPDSIVLAEIGFDYMTPQWSPFLLNAKVGVPEGAFADWSPAIAAGGFGFGFAKNVTDYNIFYGMVGKTFPVIGRLEVGYFSGNNKLLVDLSTGKADNSGILLSWDRNIPEISDSLWLAVDYQGTKSSFGALSYGLAWTFSKNVSVIFARDVFNADIPSTFTMQLDINI
;
A
#
# COMPACT_ATOMS: atom_id res chain seq x y z
N MET A 1 -28.53 -25.72 27.70
CA MET A 1 -27.93 -24.39 27.57
C MET A 1 -26.41 -24.38 27.68
N LYS A 2 -25.76 -24.90 28.73
CA LYS A 2 -24.28 -24.88 28.88
C LYS A 2 -23.49 -25.60 27.76
N SER A 3 -24.07 -26.65 27.14
CA SER A 3 -23.43 -27.39 26.03
C SER A 3 -23.41 -26.57 24.74
N ILE A 4 -24.51 -25.92 24.39
CA ILE A 4 -24.65 -25.09 23.20
C ILE A 4 -23.70 -23.87 23.26
N GLN A 5 -23.58 -23.27 24.45
CA GLN A 5 -22.64 -22.15 24.67
C GLN A 5 -21.17 -22.57 24.48
N LYS A 6 -20.79 -23.78 24.94
CA LYS A 6 -19.44 -24.30 24.70
C LYS A 6 -19.18 -24.62 23.24
N THR A 7 -20.18 -25.13 22.52
CA THR A 7 -20.04 -25.39 21.07
C THR A 7 -19.94 -24.09 20.29
N ILE A 8 -20.74 -23.08 20.61
CA ILE A 8 -20.65 -21.75 19.98
C ILE A 8 -19.29 -21.10 20.26
N LEU A 9 -18.80 -21.19 21.50
CA LEU A 9 -17.48 -20.66 21.86
C LEU A 9 -16.36 -21.43 21.15
N ALA A 10 -16.44 -22.75 21.03
CA ALA A 10 -15.46 -23.55 20.30
C ALA A 10 -15.47 -23.26 18.80
N VAL A 11 -16.64 -23.05 18.20
CA VAL A 11 -16.78 -22.64 16.80
C VAL A 11 -16.24 -21.23 16.59
N LEU A 12 -16.51 -20.28 17.49
CA LEU A 12 -15.93 -18.94 17.45
C LEU A 12 -14.40 -18.96 17.59
N VAL A 13 -13.87 -19.78 18.51
CA VAL A 13 -12.42 -19.96 18.68
C VAL A 13 -11.80 -20.64 17.45
N PHE A 14 -12.48 -21.61 16.84
CA PHE A 14 -12.01 -22.25 15.60
C PHE A 14 -12.02 -21.30 14.40
N ILE A 15 -13.04 -20.43 14.28
CA ILE A 15 -13.09 -19.37 13.26
C ILE A 15 -11.98 -18.32 13.51
N MET A 16 -11.62 -18.05 14.76
CA MET A 16 -10.50 -17.16 15.10
C MET A 16 -9.11 -17.76 14.82
N MET A 17 -8.98 -19.08 14.66
CA MET A 17 -7.72 -19.75 14.36
C MET A 17 -7.45 -19.98 12.87
N THR A 18 -8.39 -19.68 11.97
CA THR A 18 -8.12 -19.57 10.56
C THR A 18 -7.49 -18.23 10.31
N SER A 19 -6.17 -18.14 10.46
CA SER A 19 -5.39 -17.01 9.94
C SER A 19 -5.72 -16.88 8.46
N SER A 20 -6.53 -15.88 8.13
CA SER A 20 -6.79 -15.45 6.78
C SER A 20 -5.43 -15.11 6.19
N ILE A 21 -4.97 -15.87 5.21
CA ILE A 21 -3.85 -15.45 4.39
C ILE A 21 -4.36 -14.19 3.70
N SER A 22 -3.88 -13.03 4.14
CA SER A 22 -4.15 -11.76 3.49
C SER A 22 -3.51 -11.82 2.11
N PHE A 23 -4.30 -11.78 1.06
CA PHE A 23 -3.84 -11.72 -0.33
C PHE A 23 -3.77 -10.25 -0.80
N THR A 24 -3.42 -9.33 0.09
CA THR A 24 -3.16 -7.94 -0.27
C THR A 24 -1.81 -7.81 -0.95
N THR A 25 -1.64 -6.76 -1.72
CA THR A 25 -0.34 -6.39 -2.29
C THR A 25 0.66 -6.23 -1.16
N PRO A 26 1.75 -7.00 -1.10
CA PRO A 26 2.63 -6.93 0.06
C PRO A 26 3.30 -5.58 0.24
N SER A 27 3.55 -4.84 -0.83
CA SER A 27 4.39 -3.64 -0.79
C SER A 27 3.62 -2.36 -0.46
N THR A 28 2.36 -2.24 -0.88
CA THR A 28 1.51 -1.03 -0.71
C THR A 28 0.11 -1.38 -0.22
N ILE A 29 -0.63 -0.41 0.30
CA ILE A 29 -2.08 -0.53 0.54
C ILE A 29 -2.81 -0.18 -0.76
N ILE A 30 -3.11 1.08 -1.04
CA ILE A 30 -3.58 1.60 -2.33
C ILE A 30 -2.55 2.60 -2.84
N TRP A 31 -2.25 3.63 -2.02
CA TRP A 31 -1.35 4.73 -2.34
C TRP A 31 -0.10 4.75 -1.47
N ILE A 32 -0.20 4.34 -0.21
CA ILE A 32 0.90 4.36 0.74
C ILE A 32 1.56 2.98 0.90
N PRO A 33 2.83 2.91 1.36
CA PRO A 33 3.46 1.65 1.74
C PRO A 33 2.69 0.91 2.81
N SER A 34 2.78 -0.42 2.83
CA SER A 34 2.26 -1.31 3.87
C SER A 34 3.36 -1.82 4.79
N VAL A 35 2.98 -2.44 5.91
CA VAL A 35 3.89 -3.20 6.79
C VAL A 35 4.12 -4.64 6.31
N ASP A 36 3.51 -5.08 5.22
CA ASP A 36 3.70 -6.42 4.66
C ASP A 36 4.95 -6.50 3.79
N PHE A 37 5.45 -7.71 3.58
CA PHE A 37 6.67 -7.98 2.83
C PHE A 37 6.48 -9.11 1.82
N GLN A 38 7.20 -9.02 0.71
CA GLN A 38 7.37 -10.16 -0.19
C GLN A 38 8.14 -11.28 0.53
N GLY A 39 7.69 -12.51 0.34
CA GLY A 39 8.41 -13.68 0.79
C GLY A 39 9.78 -13.81 0.12
N TYR A 40 10.70 -14.52 0.76
CA TYR A 40 12.02 -14.76 0.19
C TYR A 40 11.95 -15.41 -1.18
N LYS A 41 12.59 -14.79 -2.19
CA LYS A 41 12.56 -15.18 -3.60
C LYS A 41 11.17 -15.16 -4.24
N SER A 42 10.16 -14.62 -3.60
CA SER A 42 8.88 -14.31 -4.22
C SER A 42 8.97 -12.96 -4.91
N PHE A 43 8.39 -12.89 -6.09
CA PHE A 43 8.33 -11.66 -6.89
C PHE A 43 6.91 -11.11 -6.90
N HIS A 44 6.83 -9.81 -6.84
CA HIS A 44 5.59 -9.08 -7.04
C HIS A 44 5.72 -8.19 -8.28
N LEU A 45 4.81 -8.36 -9.24
CA LEU A 45 4.67 -7.50 -10.40
C LEU A 45 3.39 -6.69 -10.24
N GLY A 46 3.52 -5.35 -10.19
CA GLY A 46 2.43 -4.40 -10.14
C GLY A 46 2.25 -3.66 -11.47
N ILE A 47 1.00 -3.37 -11.83
CA ILE A 47 0.67 -2.48 -12.96
C ILE A 47 -0.40 -1.52 -12.49
N ASP A 48 0.00 -0.26 -12.22
CA ASP A 48 -0.88 0.75 -11.65
C ASP A 48 -1.21 1.84 -12.66
N ASN A 49 -2.51 2.09 -12.84
CA ASN A 49 -3.02 3.12 -13.73
C ASN A 49 -3.89 4.11 -12.96
N TYR A 50 -3.80 5.38 -13.34
CA TYR A 50 -4.49 6.49 -12.68
C TYR A 50 -5.28 7.30 -13.71
N ALA A 51 -6.57 7.04 -13.83
CA ALA A 51 -7.46 7.78 -14.73
C ALA A 51 -8.10 8.97 -14.01
N TYR A 52 -8.31 10.08 -14.70
CA TYR A 52 -9.07 11.19 -14.11
C TYR A 52 -10.50 10.81 -13.77
N ASP A 53 -11.00 11.29 -12.64
CA ASP A 53 -12.40 11.19 -12.25
C ASP A 53 -13.31 11.91 -13.27
N PHE A 54 -14.47 11.33 -13.55
CA PHE A 54 -15.50 11.91 -14.46
C PHE A 54 -15.96 13.31 -14.04
N LYS A 55 -15.79 13.69 -12.78
CA LYS A 55 -16.13 15.03 -12.28
C LYS A 55 -15.07 16.09 -12.50
N SER A 56 -13.90 15.73 -12.97
CA SER A 56 -12.78 16.68 -13.10
C SER A 56 -13.00 17.76 -14.13
N GLY A 57 -14.05 17.65 -14.96
CA GLY A 57 -14.46 18.69 -15.92
C GLY A 57 -13.41 19.00 -17.00
N LYS A 58 -12.26 18.38 -16.96
CA LYS A 58 -11.23 18.54 -17.97
C LYS A 58 -11.34 17.38 -18.96
N PRO A 59 -11.68 17.64 -20.23
CA PRO A 59 -11.51 16.65 -21.26
C PRO A 59 -10.00 16.44 -21.45
N GLY A 60 -9.41 15.62 -20.61
CA GLY A 60 -8.02 15.21 -20.67
C GLY A 60 -7.95 13.89 -21.41
N SER A 61 -7.34 13.89 -22.56
CA SER A 61 -6.80 12.66 -23.13
C SER A 61 -5.61 12.25 -22.27
N GLY A 62 -5.71 11.14 -21.54
CA GLY A 62 -4.56 10.58 -20.83
C GLY A 62 -4.83 10.23 -19.38
N THR A 63 -3.81 9.69 -18.76
CA THR A 63 -3.76 9.35 -17.35
C THR A 63 -3.31 10.56 -16.52
N ALA A 64 -3.76 10.66 -15.27
CA ALA A 64 -3.37 11.73 -14.35
C ALA A 64 -1.91 11.63 -13.93
N PHE A 65 -1.41 10.39 -13.80
CA PHE A 65 -0.02 10.05 -13.50
C PHE A 65 0.49 9.03 -14.51
N PRO A 66 1.81 8.89 -14.66
CA PRO A 66 2.40 7.80 -15.42
C PRO A 66 1.85 6.45 -14.94
N THR A 67 1.72 5.49 -15.86
CA THR A 67 1.52 4.10 -15.49
C THR A 67 2.77 3.60 -14.77
N ASP A 68 2.60 2.99 -13.62
CA ASP A 68 3.67 2.34 -12.88
C ASP A 68 3.71 0.85 -13.21
N LEU A 69 4.89 0.37 -13.59
CA LEU A 69 5.20 -1.04 -13.75
C LEU A 69 6.24 -1.40 -12.68
N GLY A 70 5.75 -1.86 -11.54
CA GLY A 70 6.56 -2.20 -10.38
C GLY A 70 7.02 -3.66 -10.38
N LEU A 71 8.26 -3.91 -9.99
CA LEU A 71 8.76 -5.24 -9.67
C LEU A 71 9.47 -5.22 -8.33
N THR A 72 9.00 -6.03 -7.40
CA THR A 72 9.57 -6.15 -6.05
C THR A 72 9.91 -7.61 -5.75
N VAL A 73 10.98 -7.86 -5.00
CA VAL A 73 11.43 -9.20 -4.61
C VAL A 73 11.83 -9.24 -3.14
N GLY A 74 11.41 -10.27 -2.42
CA GLY A 74 11.89 -10.57 -1.08
C GLY A 74 13.31 -11.12 -1.11
N VAL A 75 14.22 -10.48 -0.37
CA VAL A 75 15.67 -10.76 -0.45
C VAL A 75 16.25 -11.44 0.78
N LEU A 76 15.57 -11.44 1.91
CA LEU A 76 16.04 -12.15 3.10
C LEU A 76 15.33 -13.50 3.26
N PRO A 77 16.08 -14.58 3.53
CA PRO A 77 15.47 -15.87 3.83
C PRO A 77 14.66 -15.79 5.12
N ASP A 78 13.79 -16.77 5.32
CA ASP A 78 12.88 -16.87 6.45
C ASP A 78 13.58 -16.57 7.78
N SER A 79 13.35 -15.38 8.27
CA SER A 79 13.93 -14.84 9.49
C SER A 79 12.92 -13.92 10.16
N ILE A 80 13.20 -13.51 11.40
CA ILE A 80 12.40 -12.49 12.08
C ILE A 80 12.43 -11.16 11.33
N VAL A 81 13.54 -10.86 10.67
CA VAL A 81 13.70 -9.65 9.85
C VAL A 81 13.48 -10.00 8.40
N LEU A 82 12.56 -9.30 7.76
CA LEU A 82 12.25 -9.41 6.33
C LEU A 82 12.77 -8.18 5.60
N ALA A 83 13.12 -8.35 4.34
CA ALA A 83 13.50 -7.24 3.49
C ALA A 83 13.09 -7.52 2.04
N GLU A 84 12.76 -6.45 1.34
CA GLU A 84 12.48 -6.46 -0.09
C GLU A 84 13.18 -5.30 -0.78
N ILE A 85 13.48 -5.50 -2.04
CA ILE A 85 13.97 -4.47 -2.95
C ILE A 85 13.14 -4.50 -4.23
N GLY A 86 13.01 -3.36 -4.88
CA GLY A 86 12.25 -3.29 -6.11
C GLY A 86 12.63 -2.08 -6.95
N PHE A 87 12.00 -2.03 -8.10
CA PHE A 87 12.03 -0.86 -8.96
C PHE A 87 10.67 -0.64 -9.61
N ASP A 88 10.40 0.61 -9.94
CA ASP A 88 9.22 1.07 -10.65
C ASP A 88 9.66 1.66 -12.00
N TYR A 89 8.94 1.32 -13.05
CA TYR A 89 9.11 1.87 -14.39
C TYR A 89 7.91 2.73 -14.74
N MET A 90 8.11 4.04 -14.62
CA MET A 90 7.07 5.05 -14.82
C MET A 90 6.94 5.43 -16.29
N THR A 91 5.85 5.08 -16.94
CA THR A 91 5.67 5.37 -18.38
C THR A 91 4.38 6.16 -18.67
N PRO A 92 4.42 7.22 -19.53
CA PRO A 92 5.59 7.78 -20.19
C PRO A 92 6.37 8.76 -19.32
N GLN A 93 7.67 8.55 -19.17
CA GLN A 93 8.56 9.47 -18.46
C GLN A 93 9.99 9.34 -19.02
N TRP A 94 10.74 10.45 -19.16
CA TRP A 94 12.08 10.42 -19.76
C TRP A 94 13.16 9.83 -18.84
N SER A 95 12.95 9.82 -17.52
CA SER A 95 13.78 9.14 -16.53
C SER A 95 12.90 8.17 -15.72
N PRO A 96 12.52 7.02 -16.31
CA PRO A 96 11.39 6.24 -15.84
C PRO A 96 11.70 5.34 -14.65
N PHE A 97 12.96 5.06 -14.35
CA PHE A 97 13.33 4.11 -13.30
C PHE A 97 13.42 4.78 -11.94
N LEU A 98 12.69 4.23 -10.97
CA LEU A 98 12.75 4.56 -9.56
C LEU A 98 13.08 3.28 -8.78
N LEU A 99 13.96 3.37 -7.80
CA LEU A 99 14.26 2.25 -6.92
C LEU A 99 13.46 2.35 -5.63
N ASN A 100 13.20 1.21 -5.00
CA ASN A 100 12.58 1.11 -3.69
C ASN A 100 13.20 -0.02 -2.85
N ALA A 101 13.09 0.09 -1.53
CA ALA A 101 13.51 -0.94 -0.60
C ALA A 101 12.75 -0.80 0.73
N LYS A 102 12.50 -1.94 1.38
CA LYS A 102 11.84 -2.00 2.69
C LYS A 102 12.46 -3.09 3.55
N VAL A 103 12.56 -2.85 4.84
CA VAL A 103 13.04 -3.79 5.87
C VAL A 103 12.15 -3.68 7.09
N GLY A 104 11.95 -4.78 7.79
CA GLY A 104 11.17 -4.76 9.04
C GLY A 104 10.90 -6.13 9.61
N VAL A 105 9.91 -6.20 10.46
CA VAL A 105 9.49 -7.42 11.15
C VAL A 105 7.98 -7.60 11.01
N PRO A 106 7.50 -8.82 10.75
CA PRO A 106 6.08 -9.09 10.61
C PRO A 106 5.37 -9.02 11.96
N GLU A 107 4.05 -8.91 11.91
CA GLU A 107 3.20 -9.00 13.08
C GLU A 107 3.41 -10.35 13.80
N GLY A 108 3.50 -10.33 15.12
CA GLY A 108 3.72 -11.54 15.93
C GLY A 108 5.18 -11.99 16.00
N ALA A 109 6.13 -11.29 15.40
CA ALA A 109 7.54 -11.71 15.32
C ALA A 109 8.23 -11.91 16.67
N PHE A 110 7.89 -11.13 17.69
CA PHE A 110 8.50 -11.19 19.01
C PHE A 110 7.56 -11.83 20.05
N ALA A 111 6.25 -11.62 19.90
CA ALA A 111 5.19 -12.14 20.74
C ALA A 111 3.86 -11.97 20.01
N ASP A 112 2.84 -12.77 20.32
CA ASP A 112 1.53 -12.76 19.65
C ASP A 112 0.88 -11.37 19.58
N TRP A 113 1.17 -10.52 20.56
CA TRP A 113 0.67 -9.15 20.60
C TRP A 113 1.54 -8.13 19.86
N SER A 114 2.78 -8.51 19.46
CA SER A 114 3.70 -7.53 18.84
C SER A 114 3.16 -7.06 17.48
N PRO A 115 3.21 -5.74 17.19
CA PRO A 115 2.83 -5.22 15.90
C PRO A 115 3.86 -5.57 14.82
N ALA A 116 3.48 -5.47 13.57
CA ALA A 116 4.40 -5.37 12.45
C ALA A 116 5.09 -4.00 12.47
N ILE A 117 6.36 -3.94 12.07
CA ILE A 117 7.12 -2.70 11.91
C ILE A 117 7.85 -2.75 10.59
N ALA A 118 7.74 -1.68 9.81
CA ALA A 118 8.43 -1.53 8.54
C ALA A 118 9.12 -0.17 8.48
N ALA A 119 10.30 -0.14 7.87
CA ALA A 119 10.99 1.08 7.47
C ALA A 119 11.50 0.89 6.05
N GLY A 120 11.39 1.92 5.23
CA GLY A 120 11.79 1.80 3.84
C GLY A 120 11.90 3.14 3.14
N GLY A 121 12.05 3.05 1.83
CA GLY A 121 12.01 4.22 0.98
C GLY A 121 11.70 3.84 -0.45
N PHE A 122 11.15 4.81 -1.17
CA PHE A 122 10.76 4.68 -2.57
C PHE A 122 10.97 5.98 -3.33
N GLY A 123 10.81 5.92 -4.65
CA GLY A 123 11.00 7.08 -5.50
C GLY A 123 12.46 7.53 -5.58
N PHE A 124 13.42 6.59 -5.47
CA PHE A 124 14.85 6.87 -5.65
C PHE A 124 15.17 6.94 -7.15
N GLY A 125 14.85 8.06 -7.76
CA GLY A 125 15.11 8.30 -9.18
C GLY A 125 16.50 8.84 -9.45
N PHE A 126 16.93 8.75 -10.72
CA PHE A 126 18.28 9.10 -11.16
C PHE A 126 18.41 10.54 -11.68
N ALA A 127 17.30 11.23 -11.92
CA ALA A 127 17.31 12.61 -12.39
C ALA A 127 17.09 13.58 -11.24
N LYS A 128 18.17 14.30 -10.86
CA LYS A 128 18.19 15.23 -9.74
C LYS A 128 17.11 16.31 -9.87
N ASN A 129 16.32 16.51 -8.81
CA ASN A 129 15.20 17.43 -8.72
C ASN A 129 14.12 17.21 -9.82
N VAL A 130 14.01 15.98 -10.32
CA VAL A 130 13.00 15.59 -11.30
C VAL A 130 12.33 14.28 -10.91
N THR A 131 13.11 13.25 -10.60
CA THR A 131 12.60 11.92 -10.22
C THR A 131 13.16 11.41 -8.89
N ASP A 132 14.10 12.12 -8.27
CA ASP A 132 14.70 11.77 -6.99
C ASP A 132 13.83 12.23 -5.81
N TYR A 133 12.59 11.70 -5.76
CA TYR A 133 11.65 12.00 -4.65
C TYR A 133 12.21 11.61 -3.29
N ASN A 134 13.02 10.54 -3.24
CA ASN A 134 13.77 10.08 -2.07
C ASN A 134 12.91 10.06 -0.81
N ILE A 135 11.75 9.40 -0.90
CA ILE A 135 10.81 9.30 0.21
C ILE A 135 11.27 8.17 1.13
N PHE A 136 11.54 8.49 2.38
CA PHE A 136 11.79 7.54 3.46
C PHE A 136 10.57 7.49 4.38
N TYR A 137 10.27 6.32 4.92
CA TYR A 137 9.13 6.13 5.82
C TYR A 137 9.42 5.12 6.92
N GLY A 138 8.64 5.20 8.00
CA GLY A 138 8.52 4.19 9.02
C GLY A 138 7.05 3.97 9.36
N MET A 139 6.64 2.70 9.51
CA MET A 139 5.26 2.32 9.79
C MET A 139 5.18 1.24 10.85
N VAL A 140 4.07 1.25 11.57
CA VAL A 140 3.67 0.22 12.53
C VAL A 140 2.25 -0.20 12.20
N GLY A 141 1.99 -1.50 12.12
CA GLY A 141 0.68 -2.07 11.83
C GLY A 141 0.26 -3.15 12.81
N LYS A 142 -1.04 -3.21 13.10
CA LYS A 142 -1.62 -4.25 13.96
C LYS A 142 -2.98 -4.68 13.45
N THR A 143 -3.18 -5.99 13.39
CA THR A 143 -4.45 -6.61 13.03
C THR A 143 -5.30 -6.83 14.28
N PHE A 144 -6.55 -6.39 14.23
CA PHE A 144 -7.54 -6.59 15.28
C PHE A 144 -8.65 -7.51 14.77
N PRO A 145 -9.08 -8.49 15.57
CA PRO A 145 -10.22 -9.33 15.21
C PRO A 145 -11.44 -8.47 14.82
N VAL A 146 -12.14 -8.83 13.75
CA VAL A 146 -13.34 -8.16 13.23
C VAL A 146 -13.11 -6.78 12.63
N ILE A 147 -12.26 -5.94 13.23
CA ILE A 147 -12.00 -4.58 12.76
C ILE A 147 -11.14 -4.59 11.48
N GLY A 148 -10.17 -5.50 11.39
CA GLY A 148 -9.15 -5.50 10.36
C GLY A 148 -7.83 -4.91 10.85
N ARG A 149 -6.95 -4.54 9.93
CA ARG A 149 -5.63 -3.99 10.23
C ARG A 149 -5.68 -2.47 10.26
N LEU A 150 -4.97 -1.91 11.21
CA LEU A 150 -4.70 -0.47 11.30
C LEU A 150 -3.19 -0.27 11.22
N GLU A 151 -2.79 0.71 10.41
CA GLU A 151 -1.38 1.10 10.30
C GLU A 151 -1.23 2.61 10.51
N VAL A 152 -0.11 2.98 11.12
CA VAL A 152 0.29 4.37 11.33
C VAL A 152 1.77 4.52 11.04
N GLY A 153 2.13 5.60 10.39
CA GLY A 153 3.52 5.89 10.04
C GLY A 153 3.78 7.37 9.81
N TYR A 154 5.01 7.62 9.44
CA TYR A 154 5.48 8.95 9.07
C TYR A 154 6.46 8.83 7.90
N PHE A 155 6.42 9.81 7.00
CA PHE A 155 7.34 9.89 5.87
C PHE A 155 8.02 11.25 5.78
N SER A 156 9.15 11.27 5.09
CA SER A 156 9.86 12.48 4.69
C SER A 156 10.59 12.23 3.36
N GLY A 157 10.59 13.23 2.48
CA GLY A 157 11.22 13.10 1.17
C GLY A 157 11.93 14.38 0.71
N ASN A 158 12.27 14.44 -0.58
CA ASN A 158 12.99 15.55 -1.17
C ASN A 158 12.14 16.83 -1.17
N ASN A 159 12.57 17.83 -0.42
CA ASN A 159 11.88 19.11 -0.26
C ASN A 159 11.86 20.00 -1.52
N LYS A 160 12.56 19.61 -2.59
CA LYS A 160 12.52 20.29 -3.89
C LYS A 160 11.40 19.78 -4.78
N LEU A 161 10.96 18.54 -4.56
CA LEU A 161 9.93 17.88 -5.36
C LEU A 161 8.60 17.78 -4.61
N LEU A 162 8.65 17.52 -3.31
CA LEU A 162 7.46 17.47 -2.48
C LEU A 162 7.16 18.87 -1.94
N VAL A 163 6.39 19.62 -2.73
CA VAL A 163 5.99 20.99 -2.41
C VAL A 163 4.47 21.11 -2.38
N ASP A 164 3.96 21.97 -1.52
CA ASP A 164 2.57 22.40 -1.57
C ASP A 164 2.32 23.07 -2.92
N LEU A 165 1.46 22.47 -3.74
CA LEU A 165 1.20 22.91 -5.12
C LEU A 165 0.57 24.30 -5.21
N SER A 166 -0.03 24.81 -4.12
CA SER A 166 -0.64 26.15 -4.07
C SER A 166 0.37 27.24 -3.73
N THR A 167 1.40 26.93 -2.92
CA THR A 167 2.33 27.90 -2.40
C THR A 167 3.75 27.75 -2.94
N GLY A 168 4.09 26.59 -3.51
CA GLY A 168 5.43 26.21 -3.95
C GLY A 168 6.43 26.00 -2.79
N LYS A 169 5.96 26.03 -1.56
CA LYS A 169 6.82 25.78 -0.38
C LYS A 169 6.93 24.27 -0.13
N ALA A 170 8.07 23.87 0.46
CA ALA A 170 8.26 22.47 0.85
C ALA A 170 7.13 21.99 1.78
N ASP A 171 6.53 20.89 1.45
CA ASP A 171 5.56 20.11 2.23
C ASP A 171 5.86 18.62 2.00
N ASN A 172 7.06 18.25 2.46
CA ASN A 172 7.77 17.03 2.07
C ASN A 172 7.73 15.95 3.14
N SER A 173 6.89 16.10 4.15
CA SER A 173 6.76 15.11 5.22
C SER A 173 5.35 15.11 5.80
N GLY A 174 4.94 13.99 6.41
CA GLY A 174 3.62 13.89 7.02
C GLY A 174 3.31 12.50 7.55
N ILE A 175 2.11 12.36 8.07
CA ILE A 175 1.60 11.10 8.60
C ILE A 175 1.17 10.16 7.47
N LEU A 176 1.29 8.85 7.74
CA LEU A 176 0.71 7.77 6.95
C LEU A 176 -0.29 7.04 7.83
N LEU A 177 -1.49 6.84 7.33
CA LEU A 177 -2.55 6.10 8.04
C LEU A 177 -3.18 5.11 7.07
N SER A 178 -3.50 3.90 7.53
CA SER A 178 -4.35 3.00 6.76
C SER A 178 -5.25 2.15 7.63
N TRP A 179 -6.31 1.70 7.01
CA TRP A 179 -7.17 0.61 7.46
C TRP A 179 -7.42 -0.32 6.29
N ASP A 180 -7.28 -1.62 6.53
CA ASP A 180 -7.65 -2.63 5.54
C ASP A 180 -8.24 -3.88 6.19
N ARG A 181 -9.07 -4.60 5.41
CA ARG A 181 -9.72 -5.81 5.87
C ARG A 181 -10.18 -6.68 4.71
N ASN A 182 -9.94 -8.00 4.81
CA ASN A 182 -10.69 -8.98 4.04
C ASN A 182 -12.14 -9.06 4.56
N ILE A 183 -13.09 -9.23 3.65
CA ILE A 183 -14.54 -9.26 3.96
C ILE A 183 -15.11 -10.65 3.68
N PRO A 184 -14.73 -11.67 4.48
CA PRO A 184 -15.17 -13.04 4.25
C PRO A 184 -16.69 -13.21 4.44
N GLU A 185 -17.35 -12.26 5.11
CA GLU A 185 -18.80 -12.25 5.25
C GLU A 185 -19.52 -12.07 3.90
N ILE A 186 -18.82 -11.55 2.87
CA ILE A 186 -19.32 -11.40 1.50
C ILE A 186 -18.60 -12.40 0.58
N SER A 187 -17.26 -12.40 0.61
CA SER A 187 -16.41 -13.28 -0.19
C SER A 187 -15.00 -13.30 0.36
N ASP A 188 -14.37 -14.48 0.41
CA ASP A 188 -12.95 -14.63 0.75
C ASP A 188 -12.01 -13.91 -0.25
N SER A 189 -12.52 -13.58 -1.43
CA SER A 189 -11.76 -12.85 -2.47
C SER A 189 -11.85 -11.33 -2.33
N LEU A 190 -12.70 -10.80 -1.44
CA LEU A 190 -12.94 -9.37 -1.31
C LEU A 190 -12.10 -8.77 -0.18
N TRP A 191 -11.34 -7.74 -0.52
CA TRP A 191 -10.59 -6.90 0.41
C TRP A 191 -11.04 -5.44 0.26
N LEU A 192 -11.11 -4.72 1.36
CA LEU A 192 -11.42 -3.28 1.40
C LEU A 192 -10.26 -2.55 2.07
N ALA A 193 -9.97 -1.33 1.59
CA ALA A 193 -8.98 -0.47 2.20
C ALA A 193 -9.31 1.01 2.09
N VAL A 194 -8.74 1.74 3.03
CA VAL A 194 -8.63 3.20 3.05
C VAL A 194 -7.23 3.53 3.50
N ASP A 195 -6.55 4.44 2.81
CA ASP A 195 -5.26 4.95 3.24
C ASP A 195 -5.15 6.47 3.06
N TYR A 196 -4.20 7.09 3.75
CA TYR A 196 -4.00 8.52 3.77
C TYR A 196 -2.53 8.89 3.88
N GLN A 197 -2.08 9.77 3.00
CA GLN A 197 -0.77 10.42 3.05
C GLN A 197 -0.92 11.92 3.29
N GLY A 198 -0.44 12.38 4.45
CA GLY A 198 -0.68 13.72 4.95
C GLY A 198 0.33 14.77 4.44
N THR A 199 0.17 15.24 3.22
CA THR A 199 0.93 16.37 2.61
C THR A 199 0.04 17.07 1.59
N LYS A 200 0.34 18.31 1.24
CA LYS A 200 -0.26 19.05 0.12
C LYS A 200 0.58 19.01 -1.15
N SER A 201 1.63 18.19 -1.18
CA SER A 201 2.33 17.86 -2.42
C SER A 201 1.47 16.94 -3.29
N SER A 202 1.93 16.62 -4.50
CA SER A 202 1.27 15.66 -5.40
C SER A 202 1.16 14.23 -4.83
N PHE A 203 1.89 13.93 -3.76
CA PHE A 203 1.82 12.64 -3.07
C PHE A 203 0.76 12.58 -1.97
N GLY A 204 0.17 13.71 -1.59
CA GLY A 204 -0.83 13.75 -0.53
C GLY A 204 -2.22 13.35 -1.03
N ALA A 205 -2.76 12.25 -0.51
CA ALA A 205 -4.07 11.74 -0.91
C ALA A 205 -4.77 10.98 0.22
N LEU A 206 -6.10 10.98 0.16
CA LEU A 206 -6.98 10.00 0.78
C LEU A 206 -7.41 9.02 -0.31
N SER A 207 -7.02 7.76 -0.20
CA SER A 207 -7.39 6.71 -1.14
C SER A 207 -8.31 5.71 -0.48
N TYR A 208 -9.30 5.22 -1.21
CA TYR A 208 -10.22 4.19 -0.73
C TYR A 208 -10.72 3.33 -1.87
N GLY A 209 -10.86 2.04 -1.60
CA GLY A 209 -11.23 1.10 -2.64
C GLY A 209 -11.40 -0.32 -2.17
N LEU A 210 -11.46 -1.18 -3.14
CA LEU A 210 -11.58 -2.64 -2.95
C LEU A 210 -10.61 -3.38 -3.87
N ALA A 211 -10.21 -4.57 -3.44
CA ALA A 211 -9.54 -5.53 -4.31
C ALA A 211 -10.38 -6.79 -4.45
N TRP A 212 -10.23 -7.43 -5.61
CA TRP A 212 -10.75 -8.75 -5.87
C TRP A 212 -9.62 -9.70 -6.25
N THR A 213 -9.51 -10.79 -5.50
CA THR A 213 -8.53 -11.85 -5.73
C THR A 213 -9.12 -12.89 -6.68
N PHE A 214 -8.59 -12.97 -7.90
CA PHE A 214 -9.02 -13.90 -8.94
C PHE A 214 -8.39 -15.28 -8.79
N SER A 215 -7.17 -15.33 -8.27
CA SER A 215 -6.44 -16.56 -7.97
C SER A 215 -5.46 -16.30 -6.82
N LYS A 216 -4.78 -17.34 -6.34
CA LYS A 216 -3.77 -17.21 -5.27
C LYS A 216 -2.72 -16.13 -5.53
N ASN A 217 -2.48 -15.84 -6.80
CA ASN A 217 -1.35 -15.03 -7.24
C ASN A 217 -1.78 -13.77 -7.99
N VAL A 218 -3.09 -13.56 -8.20
CA VAL A 218 -3.57 -12.43 -9.01
C VAL A 218 -4.72 -11.73 -8.32
N SER A 219 -4.55 -10.45 -8.08
CA SER A 219 -5.58 -9.54 -7.59
C SER A 219 -5.64 -8.25 -8.41
N VAL A 220 -6.78 -7.58 -8.33
CA VAL A 220 -6.96 -6.26 -8.92
C VAL A 220 -7.60 -5.36 -7.88
N ILE A 221 -6.96 -4.22 -7.65
CA ILE A 221 -7.49 -3.12 -6.82
C ILE A 221 -8.22 -2.14 -7.74
N PHE A 222 -9.39 -1.70 -7.30
CA PHE A 222 -10.13 -0.57 -7.85
C PHE A 222 -10.33 0.44 -6.73
N ALA A 223 -9.76 1.62 -6.89
CA ALA A 223 -9.82 2.64 -5.86
C ALA A 223 -10.00 4.04 -6.43
N ARG A 224 -10.30 4.97 -5.55
CA ARG A 224 -10.34 6.39 -5.83
C ARG A 224 -9.35 7.12 -4.95
N ASP A 225 -8.58 8.02 -5.56
CA ASP A 225 -7.63 8.89 -4.89
C ASP A 225 -8.18 10.32 -4.89
N VAL A 226 -8.33 10.88 -3.70
CA VAL A 226 -8.74 12.28 -3.48
C VAL A 226 -7.56 13.03 -2.92
N PHE A 227 -6.97 13.89 -3.73
CA PHE A 227 -5.73 14.58 -3.37
C PHE A 227 -5.97 15.73 -2.37
N ASN A 228 -5.00 15.93 -1.46
CA ASN A 228 -5.00 17.05 -0.52
C ASN A 228 -4.66 18.38 -1.21
N ALA A 229 -3.99 18.31 -2.34
CA ALA A 229 -3.70 19.46 -3.21
C ALA A 229 -4.88 19.73 -4.16
N ASP A 230 -4.90 20.91 -4.77
CA ASP A 230 -5.90 21.26 -5.78
C ASP A 230 -5.57 20.62 -7.15
N ILE A 231 -5.61 19.29 -7.16
CA ILE A 231 -5.51 18.48 -8.37
C ILE A 231 -6.71 17.55 -8.48
N PRO A 232 -7.16 17.21 -9.71
CA PRO A 232 -8.32 16.36 -9.90
C PRO A 232 -8.13 14.98 -9.27
N SER A 233 -9.19 14.46 -8.64
CA SER A 233 -9.23 13.09 -8.14
C SER A 233 -9.04 12.08 -9.28
N THR A 234 -8.52 10.90 -8.92
CA THR A 234 -8.32 9.81 -9.87
C THR A 234 -9.09 8.56 -9.47
N PHE A 235 -9.35 7.71 -10.46
CA PHE A 235 -9.60 6.30 -10.26
C PHE A 235 -8.33 5.55 -10.58
N THR A 236 -7.91 4.67 -9.68
CA THR A 236 -6.79 3.76 -9.91
C THR A 236 -7.30 2.34 -10.13
N MET A 237 -6.64 1.65 -11.05
CA MET A 237 -6.73 0.21 -11.22
C MET A 237 -5.32 -0.34 -11.11
N GLN A 238 -5.11 -1.22 -10.14
CA GLN A 238 -3.80 -1.82 -9.86
C GLN A 238 -3.93 -3.33 -10.02
N LEU A 239 -3.15 -3.90 -10.92
CA LEU A 239 -3.05 -5.33 -11.14
C LEU A 239 -1.82 -5.86 -10.41
N ASP A 240 -2.03 -6.81 -9.53
CA ASP A 240 -1.00 -7.43 -8.71
C ASP A 240 -0.83 -8.90 -9.08
N ILE A 241 0.41 -9.29 -9.38
CA ILE A 241 0.78 -10.67 -9.71
C ILE A 241 1.94 -11.10 -8.81
N ASN A 242 1.71 -12.11 -7.97
CA ASN A 242 2.73 -12.70 -7.11
C ASN A 242 3.25 -14.02 -7.73
N ILE A 243 4.56 -14.18 -7.82
CA ILE A 243 5.24 -15.32 -8.47
C ILE A 243 6.25 -15.94 -7.52
#